data_bb2cf18a46765583fa874c50cf343fbb
#
_entry.id   bb2cf18a46765583fa874c50cf343fbb
#
_cell.length_a   1.000
_cell.length_b   1.000
_cell.length_c   1.000
_cell.angle_alpha   90.00
_cell.angle_beta   90.00
_cell.angle_gamma   90.00
#
_symmetry.space_group_name_H-M   'P 1'
#
loop_
_entity.id
_entity.type
_entity.pdbx_description
1 polymer ?
#
loop_
_entity_poly.entity_id
_entity_poly.type
_entity_poly.pdbx_seq_one_letter_code
_entity_poly.pdbx_strand_id
1 'polypeptide(L)'
;LTTNFTPAVPVRTYERVVEQIENAITSGAVAPGDHLPSERELMVQFSVSRPTIREALRVLQSMGLVESKPGGRGGPLVLEPSPASLTRSFTTMVRLDSLSMRELVQFRLVLDSAACRLAATLHTPDQLAAMGSCVERMEAAVGADTAAFARADVDFHLAVWEASGNALLSMCGQAVAGAILQLITQQLKDAADSARIEADSAALDRGIFDAIAAGNSMEAGRRARQAIYDRYSSLLPAEDAPGLDALLG
;
A
#
# COMPACT_ATOMS: atom_id res chain seq x y z
N LEU A 1 -56.79 -13.58 -0.80
CA LEU A 1 -55.50 -13.39 -1.46
C LEU A 1 -54.72 -12.34 -0.68
N THR A 2 -53.78 -12.78 0.19
CA THR A 2 -52.81 -11.90 0.86
C THR A 2 -51.59 -11.78 -0.05
N THR A 3 -51.56 -10.72 -0.83
CA THR A 3 -50.37 -10.37 -1.64
C THR A 3 -49.34 -9.74 -0.70
N ASN A 4 -48.28 -10.47 -0.38
CA ASN A 4 -47.13 -9.93 0.35
C ASN A 4 -46.25 -9.15 -0.63
N PHE A 5 -46.24 -7.83 -0.49
CA PHE A 5 -45.29 -6.97 -1.22
C PHE A 5 -43.96 -6.93 -0.45
N THR A 6 -42.85 -7.07 -1.17
CA THR A 6 -41.51 -6.86 -0.61
C THR A 6 -41.26 -5.34 -0.54
N PRO A 7 -40.74 -4.80 0.57
CA PRO A 7 -40.40 -3.38 0.66
C PRO A 7 -39.42 -3.01 -0.46
N ALA A 8 -39.77 -1.98 -1.26
CA ALA A 8 -38.83 -1.41 -2.22
C ALA A 8 -37.71 -0.72 -1.44
N VAL A 9 -36.47 -1.14 -1.66
CA VAL A 9 -35.30 -0.43 -1.11
C VAL A 9 -35.10 0.81 -1.98
N PRO A 10 -35.35 2.03 -1.47
CA PRO A 10 -35.12 3.23 -2.26
C PRO A 10 -33.62 3.36 -2.51
N VAL A 11 -33.21 3.41 -3.78
CA VAL A 11 -31.84 3.85 -4.12
C VAL A 11 -31.74 5.29 -3.63
N ARG A 12 -30.84 5.52 -2.68
CA ARG A 12 -30.67 6.85 -2.09
C ARG A 12 -30.15 7.80 -3.17
N THR A 13 -30.78 8.96 -3.31
CA THR A 13 -30.48 9.91 -4.39
C THR A 13 -29.01 10.32 -4.45
N TYR A 14 -28.33 10.38 -3.28
CA TYR A 14 -26.90 10.68 -3.24
C TYR A 14 -26.04 9.57 -3.87
N GLU A 15 -26.45 8.30 -3.80
CA GLU A 15 -25.72 7.17 -4.41
C GLU A 15 -25.66 7.32 -5.94
N ARG A 16 -26.73 7.80 -6.56
CA ARG A 16 -26.74 8.11 -8.00
C ARG A 16 -25.84 9.30 -8.35
N VAL A 17 -25.72 10.28 -7.47
CA VAL A 17 -24.79 11.40 -7.66
C VAL A 17 -23.33 10.88 -7.56
N VAL A 18 -23.03 10.03 -6.57
CA VAL A 18 -21.73 9.38 -6.43
C VAL A 18 -21.37 8.61 -7.69
N GLU A 19 -22.26 7.72 -8.14
CA GLU A 19 -22.06 6.88 -9.33
C GLU A 19 -21.76 7.71 -10.58
N GLN A 20 -22.49 8.79 -10.82
CA GLN A 20 -22.28 9.63 -12.00
C GLN A 20 -20.95 10.40 -11.95
N ILE A 21 -20.57 10.91 -10.77
CA ILE A 21 -19.27 11.60 -10.60
C ILE A 21 -18.13 10.59 -10.70
N GLU A 22 -18.24 9.41 -10.08
CA GLU A 22 -17.27 8.33 -10.19
C GLU A 22 -17.08 7.90 -11.65
N ASN A 23 -18.17 7.72 -12.40
CA ASN A 23 -18.12 7.40 -13.83
C ASN A 23 -17.46 8.52 -14.65
N ALA A 24 -17.69 9.78 -14.32
CA ALA A 24 -17.04 10.90 -15.01
C ALA A 24 -15.53 10.93 -14.76
N ILE A 25 -15.08 10.58 -13.55
CA ILE A 25 -13.66 10.48 -13.21
C ILE A 25 -13.03 9.25 -13.90
N THR A 26 -13.65 8.08 -13.78
CA THR A 26 -13.10 6.83 -14.34
C THR A 26 -13.08 6.80 -15.86
N SER A 27 -14.02 7.49 -16.52
CA SER A 27 -14.03 7.66 -17.99
C SER A 27 -13.03 8.72 -18.48
N GLY A 28 -12.41 9.48 -17.58
CA GLY A 28 -11.53 10.59 -17.93
C GLY A 28 -12.25 11.86 -18.39
N ALA A 29 -13.58 11.93 -18.24
CA ALA A 29 -14.34 13.16 -18.54
C ALA A 29 -14.00 14.30 -17.56
N VAL A 30 -13.54 13.94 -16.36
CA VAL A 30 -12.92 14.85 -15.38
C VAL A 30 -11.61 14.20 -14.94
N ALA A 31 -10.50 14.88 -15.16
CA ALA A 31 -9.16 14.35 -14.88
C ALA A 31 -8.72 14.66 -13.44
N PRO A 32 -7.79 13.87 -12.87
CA PRO A 32 -7.09 14.26 -11.65
C PRO A 32 -6.46 15.65 -11.81
N GLY A 33 -6.58 16.48 -10.77
CA GLY A 33 -6.17 17.88 -10.79
C GLY A 33 -7.27 18.85 -11.24
N ASP A 34 -8.33 18.38 -11.85
CA ASP A 34 -9.50 19.20 -12.18
C ASP A 34 -10.37 19.48 -10.95
N HIS A 35 -11.11 20.56 -11.01
CA HIS A 35 -12.15 20.86 -10.02
C HIS A 35 -13.52 20.45 -10.53
N LEU A 36 -14.26 19.72 -9.70
CA LEU A 36 -15.69 19.53 -9.92
C LEU A 36 -16.42 20.88 -9.87
N PRO A 37 -17.63 20.99 -10.44
CA PRO A 37 -18.50 22.14 -10.20
C PRO A 37 -18.74 22.38 -8.71
N SER A 38 -18.99 23.64 -8.32
CA SER A 38 -19.30 24.00 -6.94
C SER A 38 -20.55 23.25 -6.43
N GLU A 39 -20.70 23.12 -5.09
CA GLU A 39 -21.90 22.51 -4.49
C GLU A 39 -23.20 23.10 -5.08
N ARG A 40 -23.23 24.42 -5.34
CA ARG A 40 -24.40 25.10 -5.90
C ARG A 40 -24.68 24.67 -7.33
N GLU A 41 -23.66 24.57 -8.16
CA GLU A 41 -23.78 24.12 -9.56
C GLU A 41 -24.18 22.65 -9.62
N LEU A 42 -23.58 21.79 -8.76
CA LEU A 42 -23.97 20.38 -8.66
C LEU A 42 -25.43 20.21 -8.24
N MET A 43 -25.93 21.02 -7.30
CA MET A 43 -27.36 21.02 -6.93
C MET A 43 -28.26 21.29 -8.13
N VAL A 44 -27.88 22.24 -9.00
CA VAL A 44 -28.64 22.58 -10.21
C VAL A 44 -28.54 21.45 -11.24
N GLN A 45 -27.35 20.97 -11.53
CA GLN A 45 -27.12 19.92 -12.54
C GLN A 45 -27.84 18.61 -12.20
N PHE A 46 -27.75 18.19 -10.93
CA PHE A 46 -28.38 16.95 -10.46
C PHE A 46 -29.86 17.14 -10.05
N SER A 47 -30.35 18.39 -9.97
CA SER A 47 -31.70 18.72 -9.47
C SER A 47 -31.99 18.13 -8.09
N VAL A 48 -31.00 18.21 -7.16
CA VAL A 48 -31.08 17.66 -5.81
C VAL A 48 -30.79 18.71 -4.74
N SER A 49 -31.13 18.38 -3.50
CA SER A 49 -30.90 19.27 -2.36
C SER A 49 -29.41 19.37 -1.96
N ARG A 50 -29.06 20.47 -1.28
CA ARG A 50 -27.71 20.68 -0.75
C ARG A 50 -27.21 19.56 0.19
N PRO A 51 -28.03 19.05 1.14
CA PRO A 51 -27.64 17.89 1.94
C PRO A 51 -27.29 16.66 1.11
N THR A 52 -28.04 16.40 0.02
CA THR A 52 -27.77 15.29 -0.87
C THR A 52 -26.42 15.41 -1.57
N ILE A 53 -26.07 16.60 -2.09
CA ILE A 53 -24.74 16.85 -2.68
C ILE A 53 -23.63 16.70 -1.64
N ARG A 54 -23.81 17.25 -0.45
CA ARG A 54 -22.78 17.15 0.60
C ARG A 54 -22.56 15.71 1.04
N GLU A 55 -23.60 14.89 1.11
CA GLU A 55 -23.47 13.48 1.43
C GLU A 55 -22.73 12.72 0.32
N ALA A 56 -23.09 12.97 -0.95
CA ALA A 56 -22.36 12.38 -2.09
C ALA A 56 -20.88 12.78 -2.08
N LEU A 57 -20.55 14.05 -1.84
CA LEU A 57 -19.18 14.52 -1.77
C LEU A 57 -18.40 13.89 -0.58
N ARG A 58 -19.04 13.67 0.58
CA ARG A 58 -18.42 12.95 1.70
C ARG A 58 -18.08 11.51 1.34
N VAL A 59 -18.97 10.83 0.63
CA VAL A 59 -18.71 9.47 0.14
C VAL A 59 -17.52 9.48 -0.82
N LEU A 60 -17.51 10.35 -1.82
CA LEU A 60 -16.40 10.49 -2.78
C LEU A 60 -15.07 10.84 -2.08
N GLN A 61 -15.11 11.68 -1.05
CA GLN A 61 -13.94 11.98 -0.20
C GLN A 61 -13.46 10.75 0.58
N SER A 62 -14.39 9.97 1.14
CA SER A 62 -14.03 8.73 1.85
C SER A 62 -13.41 7.69 0.92
N MET A 63 -13.81 7.68 -0.36
CA MET A 63 -13.21 6.86 -1.41
C MET A 63 -11.86 7.40 -1.89
N GLY A 64 -11.47 8.62 -1.48
CA GLY A 64 -10.23 9.26 -1.92
C GLY A 64 -10.26 9.76 -3.35
N LEU A 65 -11.44 9.94 -3.95
CA LEU A 65 -11.61 10.43 -5.32
C LEU A 65 -11.58 11.96 -5.40
N VAL A 66 -12.01 12.65 -4.35
CA VAL A 66 -12.03 14.10 -4.30
C VAL A 66 -11.59 14.65 -2.96
N GLU A 67 -11.13 15.91 -2.94
CA GLU A 67 -10.83 16.67 -1.73
C GLU A 67 -11.59 18.01 -1.75
N SER A 68 -12.23 18.36 -0.63
CA SER A 68 -12.87 19.68 -0.47
C SER A 68 -12.04 20.53 0.49
N LYS A 69 -11.53 21.68 0.02
CA LYS A 69 -10.83 22.64 0.89
C LYS A 69 -11.81 23.72 1.37
N PRO A 70 -11.94 23.94 2.69
CA PRO A 70 -12.75 25.03 3.21
C PRO A 70 -12.28 26.40 2.65
N GLY A 71 -13.20 27.18 2.09
CA GLY A 71 -12.89 28.53 1.57
C GLY A 71 -12.23 28.58 0.20
N GLY A 72 -12.05 27.47 -0.48
CA GLY A 72 -11.54 27.42 -1.85
C GLY A 72 -12.51 28.07 -2.85
N ARG A 73 -11.97 28.82 -3.84
CA ARG A 73 -12.74 29.37 -4.97
C ARG A 73 -12.89 28.28 -6.04
N GLY A 74 -13.79 27.34 -5.85
CA GLY A 74 -14.04 26.24 -6.79
C GLY A 74 -14.76 25.10 -6.11
N GLY A 75 -15.15 24.08 -6.87
CA GLY A 75 -15.66 22.83 -6.36
C GLY A 75 -14.55 21.93 -5.78
N PRO A 76 -14.91 20.71 -5.34
CA PRO A 76 -13.95 19.72 -4.90
C PRO A 76 -12.89 19.41 -5.96
N LEU A 77 -11.64 19.26 -5.53
CA LEU A 77 -10.51 18.86 -6.38
C LEU A 77 -10.58 17.33 -6.60
N VAL A 78 -10.46 16.89 -7.84
CA VAL A 78 -10.31 15.47 -8.17
C VAL A 78 -8.87 15.04 -7.88
N LEU A 79 -8.71 13.96 -7.12
CA LEU A 79 -7.43 13.47 -6.66
C LEU A 79 -6.83 12.44 -7.63
N GLU A 80 -5.50 12.39 -7.68
CA GLU A 80 -4.79 11.25 -8.26
C GLU A 80 -5.14 9.97 -7.50
N PRO A 81 -5.24 8.82 -8.18
CA PRO A 81 -5.37 7.53 -7.50
C PRO A 81 -4.27 7.37 -6.46
N SER A 82 -4.66 7.14 -5.21
CA SER A 82 -3.72 7.03 -4.10
C SER A 82 -3.93 5.72 -3.35
N PRO A 83 -2.87 5.03 -2.94
CA PRO A 83 -2.97 3.85 -2.10
C PRO A 83 -3.49 4.17 -0.68
N ALA A 84 -3.65 5.43 -0.30
CA ALA A 84 -3.97 5.83 1.07
C ALA A 84 -5.29 5.24 1.62
N SER A 85 -6.30 5.04 0.77
CA SER A 85 -7.55 4.39 1.16
C SER A 85 -7.35 2.89 1.41
N LEU A 86 -6.59 2.22 0.53
CA LEU A 86 -6.19 0.83 0.70
C LEU A 86 -5.33 0.66 1.96
N THR A 87 -4.32 1.51 2.15
CA THR A 87 -3.47 1.51 3.35
C THR A 87 -4.29 1.60 4.63
N ARG A 88 -5.28 2.51 4.70
CA ARG A 88 -6.17 2.61 5.86
C ARG A 88 -6.97 1.33 6.08
N SER A 89 -7.52 0.75 5.02
CA SER A 89 -8.28 -0.50 5.10
C SER A 89 -7.41 -1.65 5.60
N PHE A 90 -6.24 -1.85 5.01
CA PHE A 90 -5.29 -2.88 5.45
C PHE A 90 -4.82 -2.67 6.89
N THR A 91 -4.45 -1.44 7.27
CA THR A 91 -4.05 -1.13 8.66
C THR A 91 -5.18 -1.44 9.65
N THR A 92 -6.43 -1.15 9.28
CA THR A 92 -7.58 -1.47 10.12
C THR A 92 -7.78 -2.99 10.24
N MET A 93 -7.67 -3.74 9.13
CA MET A 93 -7.78 -5.19 9.13
C MET A 93 -6.69 -5.86 9.99
N VAL A 94 -5.45 -5.38 9.92
CA VAL A 94 -4.36 -5.84 10.78
C VAL A 94 -4.66 -5.55 12.26
N ARG A 95 -5.13 -4.34 12.59
CA ARG A 95 -5.46 -3.96 13.98
C ARG A 95 -6.64 -4.74 14.57
N LEU A 96 -7.55 -5.21 13.74
CA LEU A 96 -8.71 -6.02 14.13
C LEU A 96 -8.42 -7.52 14.11
N ASP A 97 -7.14 -7.93 13.98
CA ASP A 97 -6.72 -9.33 13.79
C ASP A 97 -7.45 -10.06 12.64
N SER A 98 -7.95 -9.27 11.67
CA SER A 98 -8.62 -9.80 10.48
C SER A 98 -7.63 -10.27 9.41
N LEU A 99 -6.35 -9.90 9.53
CA LEU A 99 -5.22 -10.39 8.75
C LEU A 99 -4.17 -10.94 9.70
N SER A 100 -3.82 -12.20 9.52
CA SER A 100 -2.79 -12.85 10.32
C SER A 100 -1.40 -12.47 9.85
N MET A 101 -0.42 -12.60 10.75
CA MET A 101 1.00 -12.51 10.44
C MET A 101 1.37 -13.43 9.27
N ARG A 102 0.87 -14.66 9.28
CA ARG A 102 1.08 -15.64 8.21
C ARG A 102 0.67 -15.09 6.85
N GLU A 103 -0.55 -14.55 6.74
CA GLU A 103 -1.07 -14.01 5.47
C GLU A 103 -0.24 -12.83 4.98
N LEU A 104 0.21 -11.96 5.87
CA LEU A 104 1.09 -10.85 5.53
C LEU A 104 2.45 -11.35 5.02
N VAL A 105 3.05 -12.34 5.67
CA VAL A 105 4.35 -12.92 5.25
C VAL A 105 4.21 -13.64 3.91
N GLN A 106 3.15 -14.47 3.72
CA GLN A 106 2.87 -15.12 2.44
C GLN A 106 2.68 -14.11 1.31
N PHE A 107 1.93 -13.04 1.56
CA PHE A 107 1.74 -11.97 0.58
C PHE A 107 3.07 -11.32 0.21
N ARG A 108 3.93 -11.01 1.18
CA ARG A 108 5.26 -10.45 0.92
C ARG A 108 6.18 -11.38 0.13
N LEU A 109 6.18 -12.69 0.41
CA LEU A 109 6.97 -13.66 -0.35
C LEU A 109 6.68 -13.57 -1.85
N VAL A 110 5.40 -13.38 -2.23
CA VAL A 110 4.98 -13.24 -3.63
C VAL A 110 5.29 -11.84 -4.15
N LEU A 111 4.88 -10.80 -3.44
CA LEU A 111 4.99 -9.40 -3.84
C LEU A 111 6.45 -8.99 -4.04
N ASP A 112 7.27 -9.18 -2.99
CA ASP A 112 8.66 -8.70 -2.99
C ASP A 112 9.51 -9.47 -4.00
N SER A 113 9.29 -10.78 -4.14
CA SER A 113 9.98 -11.56 -5.17
C SER A 113 9.67 -11.06 -6.58
N ALA A 114 8.39 -10.81 -6.89
CA ALA A 114 7.99 -10.31 -8.20
C ALA A 114 8.53 -8.90 -8.45
N ALA A 115 8.43 -8.02 -7.45
CA ALA A 115 8.91 -6.65 -7.54
C ALA A 115 10.43 -6.57 -7.73
N CYS A 116 11.23 -7.35 -6.97
CA CYS A 116 12.68 -7.41 -7.12
C CYS A 116 13.10 -7.90 -8.51
N ARG A 117 12.40 -8.89 -9.06
CA ARG A 117 12.67 -9.38 -10.42
C ARG A 117 12.43 -8.31 -11.48
N LEU A 118 11.34 -7.57 -11.36
CA LEU A 118 11.01 -6.47 -12.27
C LEU A 118 11.98 -5.30 -12.09
N ALA A 119 12.25 -4.90 -10.84
CA ALA A 119 13.19 -3.83 -10.53
C ALA A 119 14.59 -4.12 -11.10
N ALA A 120 15.08 -5.36 -11.03
CA ALA A 120 16.36 -5.74 -11.63
C ALA A 120 16.41 -5.52 -13.16
N THR A 121 15.27 -5.47 -13.83
CA THR A 121 15.17 -5.30 -15.28
C THR A 121 14.80 -3.89 -15.71
N LEU A 122 13.99 -3.19 -14.89
CA LEU A 122 13.27 -1.98 -15.29
C LEU A 122 13.73 -0.70 -14.58
N HIS A 123 14.51 -0.80 -13.49
CA HIS A 123 14.92 0.37 -12.70
C HIS A 123 15.65 1.42 -13.55
N THR A 124 15.46 2.68 -13.21
CA THR A 124 16.28 3.79 -13.72
C THR A 124 17.52 3.95 -12.84
N PRO A 125 18.58 4.66 -13.33
CA PRO A 125 19.75 5.00 -12.50
C PRO A 125 19.40 5.73 -11.21
N ASP A 126 18.43 6.64 -11.24
CA ASP A 126 17.99 7.40 -10.06
C ASP A 126 17.29 6.50 -9.04
N GLN A 127 16.45 5.57 -9.51
CA GLN A 127 15.80 4.57 -8.64
C GLN A 127 16.82 3.64 -8.00
N LEU A 128 17.84 3.21 -8.76
CA LEU A 128 18.93 2.40 -8.21
C LEU A 128 19.71 3.15 -7.13
N ALA A 129 20.04 4.43 -7.36
CA ALA A 129 20.70 5.28 -6.38
C ALA A 129 19.83 5.45 -5.11
N ALA A 130 18.51 5.64 -5.26
CA ALA A 130 17.59 5.74 -4.14
C ALA A 130 17.55 4.46 -3.29
N MET A 131 17.47 3.27 -3.92
CA MET A 131 17.56 1.98 -3.23
C MET A 131 18.89 1.82 -2.49
N GLY A 132 20.02 2.16 -3.12
CA GLY A 132 21.34 2.12 -2.50
C GLY A 132 21.44 3.01 -1.25
N SER A 133 20.91 4.23 -1.32
CA SER A 133 20.85 5.15 -0.19
C SER A 133 20.01 4.60 0.98
N CYS A 134 18.94 3.85 0.70
CA CYS A 134 18.16 3.20 1.76
C CYS A 134 18.98 2.13 2.48
N VAL A 135 19.71 1.29 1.73
CA VAL A 135 20.56 0.24 2.30
C VAL A 135 21.70 0.86 3.13
N GLU A 136 22.35 1.92 2.64
CA GLU A 136 23.39 2.64 3.39
C GLU A 136 22.87 3.23 4.71
N ARG A 137 21.67 3.83 4.69
CA ARG A 137 21.02 4.35 5.91
C ARG A 137 20.69 3.22 6.90
N MET A 138 20.25 2.07 6.39
CA MET A 138 19.95 0.89 7.19
C MET A 138 21.22 0.38 7.89
N GLU A 139 22.31 0.19 7.13
CA GLU A 139 23.61 -0.24 7.66
C GLU A 139 24.17 0.72 8.72
N ALA A 140 24.05 2.03 8.48
CA ALA A 140 24.49 3.05 9.43
C ALA A 140 23.66 3.10 10.73
N ALA A 141 22.41 2.62 10.70
CA ALA A 141 21.53 2.61 11.86
C ALA A 141 21.66 1.34 12.73
N VAL A 142 22.32 0.28 12.24
CA VAL A 142 22.51 -0.99 12.97
C VAL A 142 23.11 -0.75 14.35
N GLY A 143 22.40 -1.21 15.40
CA GLY A 143 22.82 -1.09 16.80
C GLY A 143 22.90 0.34 17.36
N ALA A 144 22.53 1.35 16.55
CA ALA A 144 22.58 2.77 16.94
C ALA A 144 21.19 3.38 17.11
N ASP A 145 20.28 3.14 16.15
CA ASP A 145 18.90 3.66 16.15
C ASP A 145 17.95 2.67 15.46
N THR A 146 17.34 1.80 16.25
CA THR A 146 16.37 0.79 15.81
C THR A 146 15.20 1.40 15.04
N ALA A 147 14.76 2.62 15.40
CA ALA A 147 13.65 3.28 14.70
C ALA A 147 14.09 3.82 13.33
N ALA A 148 15.30 4.33 13.22
CA ALA A 148 15.89 4.73 11.94
C ALA A 148 16.14 3.50 11.06
N PHE A 149 16.62 2.40 11.64
CA PHE A 149 16.79 1.12 10.96
C PHE A 149 15.46 0.65 10.34
N ALA A 150 14.42 0.51 11.16
CA ALA A 150 13.11 0.02 10.69
C ALA A 150 12.49 0.90 9.60
N ARG A 151 12.69 2.23 9.65
CA ARG A 151 12.26 3.13 8.59
C ARG A 151 13.05 2.93 7.30
N ALA A 152 14.37 2.79 7.38
CA ALA A 152 15.22 2.60 6.20
C ALA A 152 14.96 1.24 5.52
N ASP A 153 14.66 0.18 6.27
CA ASP A 153 14.23 -1.13 5.79
C ASP A 153 12.92 -0.99 4.96
N VAL A 154 11.91 -0.34 5.52
CA VAL A 154 10.64 -0.12 4.80
C VAL A 154 10.83 0.79 3.58
N ASP A 155 11.64 1.84 3.69
CA ASP A 155 11.96 2.73 2.56
C ASP A 155 12.65 1.98 1.41
N PHE A 156 13.52 1.01 1.71
CA PHE A 156 14.15 0.15 0.71
C PHE A 156 13.11 -0.65 -0.06
N HIS A 157 12.21 -1.33 0.63
CA HIS A 157 11.15 -2.10 -0.02
C HIS A 157 10.20 -1.21 -0.83
N LEU A 158 9.83 -0.02 -0.33
CA LEU A 158 9.05 0.97 -1.08
C LEU A 158 9.75 1.37 -2.39
N ALA A 159 11.06 1.65 -2.35
CA ALA A 159 11.83 2.00 -3.53
C ALA A 159 11.91 0.83 -4.54
N VAL A 160 12.03 -0.41 -4.08
CA VAL A 160 12.00 -1.61 -4.94
C VAL A 160 10.63 -1.77 -5.61
N TRP A 161 9.52 -1.62 -4.87
CA TRP A 161 8.18 -1.73 -5.44
C TRP A 161 7.92 -0.66 -6.50
N GLU A 162 8.40 0.56 -6.28
CA GLU A 162 8.31 1.64 -7.26
C GLU A 162 9.17 1.34 -8.50
N ALA A 163 10.41 0.87 -8.31
CA ALA A 163 11.33 0.51 -9.39
C ALA A 163 10.87 -0.71 -10.22
N SER A 164 9.89 -1.48 -9.71
CA SER A 164 9.26 -2.57 -10.47
C SER A 164 8.54 -2.09 -11.73
N GLY A 165 8.24 -0.80 -11.86
CA GLY A 165 7.46 -0.22 -12.97
C GLY A 165 6.01 -0.70 -13.01
N ASN A 166 5.54 -1.45 -12.00
CA ASN A 166 4.18 -1.95 -11.92
C ASN A 166 3.41 -1.19 -10.82
N ALA A 167 2.56 -0.26 -11.25
CA ALA A 167 1.79 0.58 -10.33
C ALA A 167 0.94 -0.21 -9.33
N LEU A 168 0.40 -1.37 -9.73
CA LEU A 168 -0.40 -2.20 -8.84
C LEU A 168 0.46 -2.86 -7.75
N LEU A 169 1.65 -3.38 -8.08
CA LEU A 169 2.60 -3.90 -7.08
C LEU A 169 3.01 -2.79 -6.10
N SER A 170 3.35 -1.60 -6.62
CA SER A 170 3.70 -0.44 -5.80
C SER A 170 2.55 -0.04 -4.86
N MET A 171 1.32 0.05 -5.36
CA MET A 171 0.14 0.37 -4.54
C MET A 171 -0.11 -0.68 -3.44
N CYS A 172 -0.04 -1.96 -3.76
CA CYS A 172 -0.21 -3.03 -2.79
C CYS A 172 0.90 -3.02 -1.73
N GLY A 173 2.15 -2.82 -2.13
CA GLY A 173 3.28 -2.69 -1.22
C GLY A 173 3.12 -1.50 -0.26
N GLN A 174 2.80 -0.32 -0.79
CA GLN A 174 2.52 0.88 0.03
C GLN A 174 1.36 0.64 1.02
N ALA A 175 0.33 -0.10 0.61
CA ALA A 175 -0.80 -0.39 1.48
C ALA A 175 -0.41 -1.21 2.72
N VAL A 176 0.55 -2.14 2.59
CA VAL A 176 1.02 -2.98 3.71
C VAL A 176 2.24 -2.42 4.45
N ALA A 177 2.90 -1.39 3.91
CA ALA A 177 4.13 -0.82 4.49
C ALA A 177 3.98 -0.42 5.96
N GLY A 178 2.83 0.16 6.34
CA GLY A 178 2.55 0.52 7.73
C GLY A 178 2.47 -0.69 8.67
N ALA A 179 1.88 -1.79 8.22
CA ALA A 179 1.82 -3.04 8.98
C ALA A 179 3.21 -3.69 9.12
N ILE A 180 4.00 -3.65 8.04
CA ILE A 180 5.38 -4.14 8.03
C ILE A 180 6.24 -3.35 9.02
N LEU A 181 6.15 -2.02 9.02
CA LEU A 181 6.90 -1.16 9.94
C LEU A 181 6.55 -1.48 11.41
N GLN A 182 5.27 -1.68 11.72
CA GLN A 182 4.84 -2.07 13.07
C GLN A 182 5.41 -3.41 13.47
N LEU A 183 5.38 -4.39 12.56
CA LEU A 183 5.91 -5.73 12.77
C LEU A 183 7.41 -5.71 13.07
N ILE A 184 8.20 -5.03 12.24
CA ILE A 184 9.65 -4.89 12.42
C ILE A 184 9.95 -4.21 13.75
N THR A 185 9.27 -3.10 14.03
CA THR A 185 9.49 -2.33 15.27
C THR A 185 9.18 -3.17 16.51
N GLN A 186 8.11 -3.97 16.50
CA GLN A 186 7.75 -4.83 17.62
C GLN A 186 8.76 -5.97 17.79
N GLN A 187 9.12 -6.63 16.69
CA GLN A 187 10.12 -7.70 16.70
C GLN A 187 11.45 -7.25 17.30
N LEU A 188 11.95 -6.08 16.90
CA LEU A 188 13.23 -5.54 17.37
C LEU A 188 13.16 -5.09 18.83
N LYS A 189 12.00 -4.58 19.29
CA LYS A 189 11.81 -4.23 20.72
C LYS A 189 11.82 -5.46 21.64
N ASP A 190 11.26 -6.56 21.18
CA ASP A 190 11.13 -7.78 21.98
C ASP A 190 12.37 -8.68 21.91
N ALA A 191 13.31 -8.38 21.00
CA ALA A 191 14.51 -9.18 20.79
C ALA A 191 15.57 -8.91 21.86
N ALA A 192 16.19 -9.99 22.35
CA ALA A 192 17.31 -9.90 23.29
C ALA A 192 18.59 -9.34 22.64
N ASP A 193 18.73 -9.49 21.31
CA ASP A 193 19.86 -9.01 20.52
C ASP A 193 19.35 -8.37 19.21
N SER A 194 18.79 -7.18 19.34
CA SER A 194 18.25 -6.43 18.21
C SER A 194 19.34 -6.05 17.21
N ALA A 195 20.52 -5.68 17.67
CA ALA A 195 21.63 -5.28 16.81
C ALA A 195 22.07 -6.41 15.85
N ARG A 196 22.07 -7.66 16.31
CA ARG A 196 22.37 -8.80 15.45
C ARG A 196 21.27 -9.01 14.40
N ILE A 197 20.01 -8.93 14.80
CA ILE A 197 18.88 -9.06 13.86
C ILE A 197 18.92 -7.95 12.82
N GLU A 198 19.23 -6.71 13.24
CA GLU A 198 19.39 -5.58 12.33
C GLU A 198 20.53 -5.81 11.34
N ALA A 199 21.69 -6.29 11.82
CA ALA A 199 22.84 -6.59 10.96
C ALA A 199 22.53 -7.71 9.94
N ASP A 200 21.90 -8.80 10.39
CA ASP A 200 21.50 -9.91 9.52
C ASP A 200 20.50 -9.42 8.43
N SER A 201 19.51 -8.60 8.82
CA SER A 201 18.55 -8.01 7.88
C SER A 201 19.23 -7.08 6.86
N ALA A 202 20.11 -6.18 7.32
CA ALA A 202 20.82 -5.27 6.42
C ALA A 202 21.66 -6.05 5.40
N ALA A 203 22.30 -7.13 5.81
CA ALA A 203 23.07 -8.00 4.92
C ALA A 203 22.19 -8.70 3.86
N LEU A 204 21.00 -9.16 4.24
CA LEU A 204 20.03 -9.74 3.32
C LEU A 204 19.55 -8.70 2.28
N ASP A 205 19.19 -7.49 2.71
CA ASP A 205 18.72 -6.44 1.82
C ASP A 205 19.84 -5.89 0.92
N ARG A 206 21.09 -5.82 1.43
CA ARG A 206 22.27 -5.54 0.62
C ARG A 206 22.41 -6.58 -0.51
N GLY A 207 22.24 -7.86 -0.20
CA GLY A 207 22.29 -8.91 -1.21
C GLY A 207 21.19 -8.82 -2.24
N ILE A 208 19.98 -8.38 -1.87
CA ILE A 208 18.88 -8.10 -2.81
C ILE A 208 19.26 -6.93 -3.72
N PHE A 209 19.73 -5.82 -3.14
CA PHE A 209 20.17 -4.64 -3.87
C PHE A 209 21.26 -4.97 -4.89
N ASP A 210 22.28 -5.71 -4.48
CA ASP A 210 23.38 -6.11 -5.35
C ASP A 210 22.90 -6.94 -6.55
N ALA A 211 21.93 -7.84 -6.34
CA ALA A 211 21.33 -8.62 -7.40
C ALA A 211 20.51 -7.76 -8.36
N ILE A 212 19.78 -6.75 -7.84
CA ILE A 212 19.06 -5.76 -8.65
C ILE A 212 20.04 -4.93 -9.46
N ALA A 213 21.08 -4.39 -8.84
CA ALA A 213 22.12 -3.57 -9.49
C ALA A 213 22.86 -4.32 -10.59
N ALA A 214 23.06 -5.63 -10.41
CA ALA A 214 23.64 -6.52 -11.42
C ALA A 214 22.67 -6.91 -12.56
N GLY A 215 21.40 -6.49 -12.52
CA GLY A 215 20.38 -6.90 -13.48
C GLY A 215 20.01 -8.39 -13.39
N ASN A 216 20.37 -9.08 -12.31
CA ASN A 216 20.10 -10.50 -12.13
C ASN A 216 18.71 -10.76 -11.54
N SER A 217 17.67 -10.71 -12.39
CA SER A 217 16.29 -10.75 -11.97
C SER A 217 15.90 -12.04 -11.23
N MET A 218 16.44 -13.19 -11.64
CA MET A 218 16.16 -14.47 -10.98
C MET A 218 16.73 -14.49 -9.56
N GLU A 219 17.98 -14.07 -9.41
CA GLU A 219 18.65 -14.01 -8.12
C GLU A 219 18.02 -12.97 -7.18
N ALA A 220 17.65 -11.79 -7.70
CA ALA A 220 16.95 -10.76 -6.93
C ALA A 220 15.65 -11.30 -6.33
N GLY A 221 14.81 -11.96 -7.13
CA GLY A 221 13.57 -12.57 -6.64
C GLY A 221 13.79 -13.72 -5.65
N ARG A 222 14.80 -14.55 -5.88
CA ARG A 222 15.16 -15.65 -4.98
C ARG A 222 15.62 -15.11 -3.61
N ARG A 223 16.53 -14.09 -3.63
CA ARG A 223 17.03 -13.44 -2.40
C ARG A 223 15.91 -12.78 -1.61
N ALA A 224 14.98 -12.09 -2.29
CA ALA A 224 13.85 -11.46 -1.63
C ALA A 224 12.97 -12.49 -0.91
N ARG A 225 12.65 -13.62 -1.54
CA ARG A 225 11.91 -14.69 -0.87
C ARG A 225 12.66 -15.24 0.33
N GLN A 226 13.94 -15.56 0.13
CA GLN A 226 14.76 -16.12 1.21
C GLN A 226 14.87 -15.17 2.40
N ALA A 227 15.09 -13.88 2.15
CA ALA A 227 15.19 -12.86 3.21
C ALA A 227 13.93 -12.78 4.06
N ILE A 228 12.76 -12.78 3.42
CA ILE A 228 11.46 -12.75 4.13
C ILE A 228 11.24 -14.05 4.91
N TYR A 229 11.55 -15.18 4.32
CA TYR A 229 11.42 -16.47 4.98
C TYR A 229 12.33 -16.55 6.22
N ASP A 230 13.62 -16.26 6.08
CA ASP A 230 14.60 -16.31 7.16
C ASP A 230 14.23 -15.39 8.33
N ARG A 231 13.68 -14.21 7.99
CA ARG A 231 13.32 -13.22 8.99
C ARG A 231 12.06 -13.57 9.77
N TYR A 232 11.05 -14.14 9.12
CA TYR A 232 9.72 -14.25 9.72
C TYR A 232 9.26 -15.68 10.00
N SER A 233 9.86 -16.72 9.40
CA SER A 233 9.41 -18.10 9.59
C SER A 233 9.44 -18.56 11.06
N SER A 234 10.45 -18.14 11.80
CA SER A 234 10.59 -18.48 13.23
C SER A 234 9.57 -17.77 14.14
N LEU A 235 8.89 -16.76 13.65
CA LEU A 235 7.85 -16.02 14.39
C LEU A 235 6.46 -16.62 14.21
N LEU A 236 6.33 -17.58 13.29
CA LEU A 236 5.06 -18.21 12.95
C LEU A 236 4.95 -19.58 13.63
N PRO A 237 3.73 -20.04 13.96
CA PRO A 237 3.49 -21.39 14.41
C PRO A 237 4.02 -22.44 13.43
N ALA A 238 4.55 -23.55 13.93
CA ALA A 238 5.10 -24.61 13.09
C ALA A 238 4.09 -25.20 12.07
N GLU A 239 2.82 -25.13 12.39
CA GLU A 239 1.71 -25.55 11.51
C GLU A 239 1.56 -24.67 10.25
N ASP A 240 2.11 -23.45 10.26
CA ASP A 240 2.09 -22.52 9.13
C ASP A 240 3.27 -22.72 8.15
N ALA A 241 4.31 -23.45 8.55
CA ALA A 241 5.53 -23.66 7.75
C ALA A 241 5.24 -24.25 6.35
N PRO A 242 4.36 -25.27 6.16
CA PRO A 242 4.10 -25.83 4.83
C PRO A 242 3.58 -24.80 3.82
N GLY A 243 2.81 -23.81 4.30
CA GLY A 243 2.29 -22.74 3.46
C GLY A 243 3.35 -21.70 3.05
N LEU A 244 4.43 -21.58 3.82
CA LEU A 244 5.59 -20.73 3.46
C LEU A 244 6.55 -21.48 2.54
N ASP A 245 6.83 -22.75 2.84
CA ASP A 245 7.73 -23.60 2.05
C ASP A 245 7.26 -23.72 0.60
N ALA A 246 5.94 -23.81 0.38
CA ALA A 246 5.34 -23.83 -0.95
C ALA A 246 5.63 -22.58 -1.78
N LEU A 247 5.99 -21.44 -1.16
CA LEU A 247 6.30 -20.18 -1.84
C LEU A 247 7.80 -19.94 -2.01
N LEU A 248 8.65 -20.78 -1.43
CA LEU A 248 10.10 -20.69 -1.63
C LEU A 248 10.53 -21.23 -3.01
N GLY A 249 9.82 -22.20 -3.54
CA GLY A 249 9.78 -22.74 -4.90
C GLY A 249 11.01 -23.15 -5.56
#